data_372626953f69aaffe9537a0a4e1cc4ac
#
_entry.id   372626953f69aaffe9537a0a4e1cc4ac
#
_cell.length_a   1.000
_cell.length_b   1.000
_cell.length_c   1.000
_cell.angle_alpha   90.00
_cell.angle_beta   90.00
_cell.angle_gamma   90.00
#
_symmetry.space_group_name_H-M   'P 1'
#
loop_
_entity.id
_entity.type
_entity.pdbx_description
1 polymer ?
#
loop_
_entity_poly.entity_id
_entity_poly.type
_entity_poly.pdbx_seq_one_letter_code
_entity_poly.pdbx_strand_id
1 'polypeptide(L)' 'SYQRIKDNARRDAAISLLSREGLTVSEVAERVGFSDPSAFHRSFKKWTGLSPGSYR' A
#
# COMPACT_ATOMS: atom_id res chain seq x y z
N SER A 1 -7.14 -2.31 18.17
CA SER A 1 -8.13 -1.29 17.90
C SER A 1 -8.62 -1.40 16.47
N TYR A 2 -9.71 -0.73 16.16
CA TYR A 2 -10.33 -0.76 14.85
C TYR A 2 -9.39 -0.25 13.76
N GLN A 3 -8.67 0.85 14.01
CA GLN A 3 -7.76 1.41 13.03
C GLN A 3 -6.58 0.51 12.73
N ARG A 4 -6.08 -0.20 13.74
CA ARG A 4 -4.99 -1.14 13.55
C ARG A 4 -5.40 -2.29 12.62
N ILE A 5 -6.60 -2.81 12.80
CA ILE A 5 -7.13 -3.87 11.94
C ILE A 5 -7.27 -3.36 10.50
N LYS A 6 -7.78 -2.16 10.34
CA LYS A 6 -7.95 -1.54 9.03
C LYS A 6 -6.61 -1.33 8.33
N ASP A 7 -5.59 -0.87 9.06
CA ASP A 7 -4.27 -0.65 8.51
C ASP A 7 -3.62 -1.98 8.10
N ASN A 8 -3.78 -3.03 8.89
CA ASN A 8 -3.25 -4.35 8.55
C ASN A 8 -3.89 -4.89 7.27
N ALA A 9 -5.19 -4.72 7.12
CA ALA A 9 -5.90 -5.15 5.93
C ALA A 9 -5.41 -4.40 4.68
N ARG A 10 -5.22 -3.10 4.79
CA ARG A 10 -4.71 -2.29 3.69
C ARG A 10 -3.28 -2.67 3.34
N ARG A 11 -2.44 -2.88 4.34
CA ARG A 11 -1.06 -3.30 4.13
C ARG A 11 -1.01 -4.63 3.38
N ASP A 12 -1.76 -5.61 3.84
CA ASP A 12 -1.77 -6.94 3.24
C ASP A 12 -2.29 -6.87 1.80
N ALA A 13 -3.34 -6.09 1.55
CA ALA A 13 -3.87 -5.90 0.21
C ALA A 13 -2.83 -5.24 -0.70
N ALA A 14 -2.14 -4.21 -0.20
CA ALA A 14 -1.11 -3.52 -0.97
C ALA A 14 0.03 -4.46 -1.33
N ILE A 15 0.51 -5.25 -0.38
CA ILE A 15 1.59 -6.20 -0.62
C ILE A 15 1.19 -7.22 -1.69
N SER A 16 -0.02 -7.74 -1.59
CA SER A 16 -0.54 -8.69 -2.55
C SER A 16 -0.62 -8.10 -3.95
N LEU A 17 -1.11 -6.86 -4.06
CA LEU A 17 -1.21 -6.19 -5.35
C LEU A 17 0.14 -5.81 -5.93
N LEU A 18 1.09 -5.40 -5.08
CA LEU A 18 2.44 -5.06 -5.53
C LEU A 18 3.18 -6.26 -6.12
N SER A 19 2.85 -7.46 -5.68
CA SER A 19 3.49 -8.66 -6.21
C SER A 19 2.95 -9.08 -7.58
N ARG A 20 1.85 -8.46 -8.03
CA ARG A 20 1.28 -8.73 -9.36
C ARG A 20 2.00 -7.95 -10.43
N GLU A 21 2.29 -8.60 -11.54
CA GLU A 21 2.88 -7.94 -12.70
C GLU A 21 1.83 -7.07 -13.40
N GLY A 22 2.28 -5.94 -13.95
CA GLY A 22 1.41 -5.07 -14.72
C GLY A 22 0.70 -4.00 -13.93
N LEU A 23 0.82 -3.99 -12.60
CA LEU A 23 0.24 -2.93 -11.78
C LEU A 23 1.30 -1.93 -11.37
N THR A 24 1.01 -0.64 -11.57
CA THR A 24 1.88 0.43 -11.08
C THR A 24 1.60 0.69 -9.60
N VAL A 25 2.52 1.38 -8.94
CA VAL A 25 2.31 1.79 -7.54
C VAL A 25 1.06 2.67 -7.42
N SER A 26 0.84 3.56 -8.38
CA SER A 26 -0.36 4.41 -8.39
C SER A 26 -1.64 3.59 -8.47
N GLU A 27 -1.65 2.56 -9.30
CA GLU A 27 -2.81 1.67 -9.40
C GLU A 27 -3.06 0.92 -8.11
N VAL A 28 -2.00 0.44 -7.46
CA VAL A 28 -2.12 -0.23 -6.16
C VAL A 28 -2.70 0.72 -5.12
N ALA A 29 -2.19 1.96 -5.06
CA ALA A 29 -2.69 2.96 -4.13
C ALA A 29 -4.20 3.17 -4.30
N GLU A 30 -4.63 3.29 -5.54
CA GLU A 30 -6.03 3.50 -5.85
C GLU A 30 -6.90 2.32 -5.42
N ARG A 31 -6.44 1.11 -5.67
CA ARG A 31 -7.17 -0.11 -5.33
C ARG A 31 -7.32 -0.32 -3.82
N VAL A 32 -6.34 0.14 -3.03
CA VAL A 32 -6.44 0.00 -1.57
C VAL A 32 -7.12 1.21 -0.91
N GLY A 33 -7.66 2.13 -1.71
CA GLY A 33 -8.51 3.20 -1.20
C GLY A 33 -7.83 4.53 -0.97
N PHE A 34 -6.62 4.74 -1.48
CA PHE A 34 -5.95 6.03 -1.41
C PHE A 34 -6.27 6.86 -2.65
N SER A 35 -6.67 8.11 -2.44
CA SER A 35 -6.94 9.02 -3.54
C SER A 35 -5.66 9.73 -4.02
N ASP A 36 -4.59 9.68 -3.23
CA ASP A 36 -3.33 10.35 -3.50
C ASP A 36 -2.18 9.36 -3.34
N PRO A 37 -1.41 9.09 -4.42
CA PRO A 37 -0.26 8.18 -4.32
C PRO A 37 0.77 8.59 -3.27
N SER A 38 0.94 9.90 -3.02
CA SER A 38 1.87 10.37 -1.99
C SER A 38 1.45 9.91 -0.60
N ALA A 39 0.15 9.96 -0.32
CA ALA A 39 -0.38 9.47 0.96
C ALA A 39 -0.15 7.96 1.10
N PHE A 40 -0.33 7.22 0.01
CA PHE A 40 -0.06 5.78 0.02
C PHE A 40 1.42 5.50 0.30
N HIS A 41 2.32 6.23 -0.34
CA HIS A 41 3.76 6.05 -0.12
C HIS A 41 4.14 6.25 1.34
N ARG A 42 3.62 7.31 1.97
CA ARG A 42 3.91 7.59 3.38
C ARG A 42 3.35 6.49 4.27
N SER A 43 2.13 6.06 4.03
CA SER A 43 1.51 5.01 4.83
C SER A 43 2.22 3.68 4.66
N PHE A 44 2.57 3.32 3.44
CA PHE A 44 3.26 2.06 3.18
C PHE A 44 4.62 2.01 3.85
N LYS A 45 5.37 3.11 3.78
CA LYS A 45 6.66 3.20 4.46
C LYS A 45 6.51 3.07 5.97
N LYS A 46 5.45 3.64 6.53
CA LYS A 46 5.15 3.52 7.95
C LYS A 46 4.82 2.08 8.33
N TRP A 47 4.09 1.36 7.47
CA TRP A 47 3.68 -0.01 7.74
C TRP A 47 4.83 -1.01 7.62
N THR A 48 5.71 -0.85 6.64
CA THR A 48 6.72 -1.86 6.31
C THR A 48 8.15 -1.37 6.49
N GLY A 49 8.37 -0.07 6.62
CA GLY A 49 9.70 0.52 6.66
C GLY A 49 10.33 0.74 5.30
N LEU A 50 9.66 0.35 4.22
CA LEU A 50 10.17 0.49 2.85
C LEU A 50 9.15 1.22 1.99
N SER A 51 9.64 1.90 0.95
CA SER A 51 8.74 2.48 -0.02
C SER A 51 8.11 1.38 -0.88
N PRO A 52 6.92 1.61 -1.47
CA PRO A 52 6.30 0.60 -2.33
C PRO A 52 7.18 0.19 -3.51
N GLY A 53 7.90 1.13 -4.09
CA GLY A 53 8.80 0.82 -5.19
C GLY A 53 9.98 -0.06 -4.78
N SER A 54 10.49 0.15 -3.56
CA SER A 54 11.57 -0.67 -3.03
C SER A 54 11.08 -2.05 -2.61
N TYR A 55 9.86 -2.12 -2.13
CA TYR A 55 9.26 -3.39 -1.71
C TYR A 55 9.06 -4.32 -2.90
N ARG A 56 8.71 -3.74 -4.02
CA ARG A 56 8.45 -4.46 -5.24
C ARG A 56 9.72 -5.07 -5.83
#